data_a8addeb1479a303eed44678aee063de0
#
_entry.id   a8addeb1479a303eed44678aee063de0
#
_cell.length_a   1.000
_cell.length_b   1.000
_cell.length_c   1.000
_cell.angle_alpha   90.00
_cell.angle_beta   90.00
_cell.angle_gamma   90.00
#
_symmetry.space_group_name_H-M   'P 1'
#
loop_
_entity.id
_entity.type
_entity.pdbx_description
1 polymer ?
#
loop_
_entity_poly.entity_id
_entity_poly.type
_entity_poly.pdbx_seq_one_letter_code
_entity_poly.pdbx_strand_id
1 'polypeptide(L)'
;FTGAASAAAPSQERVLELCADVDGPAHCGRRVEAEQLKSLPNLAVRDGDRLRVSLFPSGTRDFVDTVTSSSEKSYALWDYWSPINAVVLFVTSGEEISYALLQRVTGALTALPAEPVLAPDRQHVAVADFCPDRCANEITVWRVMREGLRKDASFKPPSAWSDVTVAWKGDATLTIR
;
A
#
# COMPACT_ATOMS: atom_id res chain seq x y z
N PHE A 1 2.20 -25.08 17.38
CA PHE A 1 1.58 -23.96 16.65
C PHE A 1 2.47 -22.73 16.85
N THR A 2 3.44 -22.53 15.97
CA THR A 2 4.18 -21.29 15.88
C THR A 2 3.28 -20.27 15.18
N GLY A 3 2.81 -19.28 15.93
CA GLY A 3 2.05 -18.17 15.39
C GLY A 3 2.90 -17.45 14.34
N ALA A 4 2.42 -17.42 13.10
CA ALA A 4 3.01 -16.56 12.09
C ALA A 4 2.88 -15.12 12.59
N ALA A 5 4.01 -14.45 12.79
CA ALA A 5 4.02 -13.03 13.05
C ALA A 5 3.38 -12.35 11.84
N SER A 6 2.21 -11.75 12.05
CA SER A 6 1.63 -10.86 11.06
C SER A 6 2.49 -9.61 11.09
N ALA A 7 3.21 -9.32 10.01
CA ALA A 7 3.80 -8.02 9.84
C ALA A 7 2.63 -7.03 9.79
N ALA A 8 2.61 -6.08 10.69
CA ALA A 8 1.68 -4.97 10.65
C ALA A 8 2.27 -3.87 9.78
N ALA A 9 1.42 -3.06 9.16
CA ALA A 9 1.86 -1.81 8.53
C ALA A 9 2.78 -1.06 9.48
N PRO A 10 3.85 -0.44 9.00
CA PRO A 10 4.71 0.33 9.85
C PRO A 10 3.89 1.48 10.48
N SER A 11 4.04 1.68 11.78
CA SER A 11 3.37 2.82 12.42
C SER A 11 3.86 4.13 11.81
N GLN A 12 3.01 5.16 11.81
CA GLN A 12 3.38 6.48 11.30
C GLN A 12 4.67 7.00 11.96
N GLU A 13 4.83 6.80 13.26
CA GLU A 13 6.05 7.15 14.01
C GLU A 13 7.28 6.41 13.44
N ARG A 14 7.15 5.11 13.17
CA ARG A 14 8.23 4.31 12.59
C ARG A 14 8.60 4.75 11.18
N VAL A 15 7.62 5.11 10.36
CA VAL A 15 7.86 5.67 9.02
C VAL A 15 8.63 6.98 9.12
N LEU A 16 8.22 7.88 10.02
CA LEU A 16 8.91 9.14 10.26
C LEU A 16 10.38 8.93 10.68
N GLU A 17 10.65 7.98 11.57
CA GLU A 17 12.02 7.63 11.98
C GLU A 17 12.85 7.10 10.79
N LEU A 18 12.29 6.16 10.03
CA LEU A 18 12.98 5.52 8.90
C LEU A 18 13.26 6.50 7.76
N CYS A 19 12.44 7.53 7.63
CA CYS A 19 12.47 8.46 6.52
C CYS A 19 13.01 9.87 6.88
N ALA A 20 13.48 10.07 8.10
CA ALA A 20 13.89 11.39 8.60
C ALA A 20 15.05 12.03 7.83
N ASP A 21 15.94 11.22 7.27
CA ASP A 21 17.20 11.65 6.63
C ASP A 21 17.33 11.15 5.17
N VAL A 22 16.20 10.95 4.48
CA VAL A 22 16.21 10.48 3.09
C VAL A 22 15.87 11.60 2.10
N ASP A 23 16.41 11.48 0.89
CA ASP A 23 16.35 12.51 -0.14
C ASP A 23 15.01 12.56 -0.90
N GLY A 24 14.12 11.59 -0.68
CA GLY A 24 12.85 11.55 -1.40
C GLY A 24 12.00 10.30 -1.12
N PRO A 25 10.78 10.25 -1.69
CA PRO A 25 9.81 9.22 -1.37
C PRO A 25 10.27 7.80 -1.78
N ALA A 26 10.97 7.66 -2.91
CA ALA A 26 11.48 6.36 -3.33
C ALA A 26 12.49 5.77 -2.33
N HIS A 27 13.37 6.60 -1.80
CA HIS A 27 14.35 6.19 -0.79
C HIS A 27 13.66 5.85 0.54
N CYS A 28 12.64 6.64 0.94
CA CYS A 28 11.80 6.33 2.11
C CYS A 28 11.13 4.96 1.96
N GLY A 29 10.48 4.69 0.83
CA GLY A 29 9.86 3.39 0.55
C GLY A 29 10.85 2.22 0.67
N ARG A 30 12.08 2.39 0.20
CA ARG A 30 13.15 1.40 0.32
C ARG A 30 13.58 1.13 1.77
N ARG A 31 13.61 2.16 2.61
CA ARG A 31 13.90 2.00 4.05
C ARG A 31 12.82 1.21 4.76
N VAL A 32 11.55 1.51 4.47
CA VAL A 32 10.41 0.76 5.01
C VAL A 32 10.43 -0.69 4.50
N GLU A 33 10.63 -0.91 3.21
CA GLU A 33 10.76 -2.25 2.63
C GLU A 33 11.84 -3.08 3.32
N ALA A 34 13.02 -2.52 3.53
CA ALA A 34 14.12 -3.22 4.17
C ALA A 34 13.77 -3.70 5.58
N GLU A 35 12.94 -2.94 6.30
CA GLU A 35 12.43 -3.35 7.61
C GLU A 35 11.39 -4.47 7.50
N GLN A 36 10.45 -4.35 6.55
CA GLN A 36 9.41 -5.36 6.30
C GLN A 36 10.01 -6.70 5.85
N LEU A 37 11.00 -6.69 5.00
CA LEU A 37 11.64 -7.91 4.49
C LEU A 37 12.35 -8.73 5.58
N LYS A 38 12.78 -8.09 6.69
CA LYS A 38 13.37 -8.83 7.84
C LYS A 38 12.38 -9.80 8.47
N SER A 39 11.10 -9.42 8.52
CA SER A 39 10.03 -10.23 9.10
C SER A 39 9.32 -11.12 8.08
N LEU A 40 9.51 -10.87 6.78
CA LEU A 40 8.80 -11.53 5.68
C LEU A 40 9.75 -12.14 4.63
N PRO A 41 10.79 -12.91 5.03
CA PRO A 41 11.85 -13.35 4.11
C PRO A 41 11.36 -14.27 2.99
N ASN A 42 10.21 -14.93 3.16
CA ASN A 42 9.62 -15.84 2.17
C ASN A 42 8.53 -15.16 1.31
N LEU A 43 8.16 -13.93 1.65
CA LEU A 43 7.12 -13.19 0.91
C LEU A 43 7.69 -12.50 -0.31
N ALA A 44 8.80 -11.82 -0.13
CA ALA A 44 9.42 -11.05 -1.20
C ALA A 44 10.94 -10.96 -1.02
N VAL A 45 11.62 -10.71 -2.11
CA VAL A 45 13.07 -10.52 -2.16
C VAL A 45 13.38 -9.30 -3.03
N ARG A 46 14.28 -8.45 -2.55
CA ARG A 46 14.83 -7.34 -3.32
C ARG A 46 16.19 -7.74 -3.89
N ASP A 47 16.34 -7.59 -5.20
CA ASP A 47 17.59 -7.75 -5.92
C ASP A 47 17.82 -6.51 -6.80
N GLY A 48 18.65 -5.59 -6.32
CA GLY A 48 18.89 -4.32 -6.98
C GLY A 48 17.61 -3.49 -7.20
N ASP A 49 17.28 -3.27 -8.46
CA ASP A 49 16.08 -2.53 -8.90
C ASP A 49 14.81 -3.38 -8.95
N ARG A 50 14.93 -4.68 -8.68
CA ARG A 50 13.82 -5.64 -8.80
C ARG A 50 13.30 -6.09 -7.44
N LEU A 51 12.02 -5.83 -7.18
CA LEU A 51 11.27 -6.46 -6.09
C LEU A 51 10.51 -7.67 -6.65
N ARG A 52 10.86 -8.86 -6.18
CA ARG A 52 10.16 -10.10 -6.54
C ARG A 52 9.24 -10.53 -5.41
N VAL A 53 7.95 -10.61 -5.67
CA VAL A 53 6.93 -11.04 -4.71
C VAL A 53 6.48 -12.46 -5.03
N SER A 54 6.46 -13.34 -4.02
CA SER A 54 5.95 -14.70 -4.15
C SER A 54 4.43 -14.71 -4.28
N LEU A 55 3.91 -15.39 -5.28
CA LEU A 55 2.48 -15.65 -5.44
C LEU A 55 2.07 -16.92 -4.68
N PHE A 56 0.78 -17.14 -4.54
CA PHE A 56 0.22 -18.31 -3.87
C PHE A 56 -0.72 -19.07 -4.82
N PRO A 57 -0.63 -20.40 -4.93
CA PRO A 57 0.24 -21.31 -4.16
C PRO A 57 1.68 -21.35 -4.70
N SER A 58 1.94 -20.83 -5.89
CA SER A 58 3.27 -20.84 -6.51
C SER A 58 3.42 -19.71 -7.54
N GLY A 59 4.66 -19.48 -7.94
CA GLY A 59 5.00 -18.42 -8.88
C GLY A 59 5.49 -17.15 -8.21
N THR A 60 5.86 -16.18 -9.03
CA THR A 60 6.35 -14.87 -8.57
C THR A 60 5.83 -13.76 -9.47
N ARG A 61 5.81 -12.55 -8.93
CA ARG A 61 5.61 -11.33 -9.72
C ARG A 61 6.72 -10.35 -9.43
N ASP A 62 7.35 -9.86 -10.51
CA ASP A 62 8.44 -8.90 -10.43
C ASP A 62 7.91 -7.47 -10.63
N PHE A 63 8.43 -6.56 -9.82
CA PHE A 63 8.26 -5.12 -9.93
C PHE A 63 9.65 -4.51 -10.11
N VAL A 64 9.88 -3.87 -11.24
CA VAL A 64 11.19 -3.34 -11.60
C VAL A 64 11.15 -1.81 -11.54
N ASP A 65 12.07 -1.24 -10.81
CA ASP A 65 12.24 0.20 -10.79
C ASP A 65 12.83 0.66 -12.12
N THR A 66 12.37 1.78 -12.61
CA THR A 66 12.84 2.36 -13.87
C THR A 66 13.26 3.80 -13.66
N VAL A 67 14.43 4.12 -14.18
CA VAL A 67 14.92 5.51 -14.25
C VAL A 67 15.20 5.82 -15.71
N THR A 68 14.49 6.78 -16.25
CA THR A 68 14.69 7.30 -17.59
C THR A 68 14.97 8.80 -17.51
N SER A 69 15.39 9.41 -18.62
CA SER A 69 15.61 10.86 -18.67
C SER A 69 14.35 11.70 -18.40
N SER A 70 13.16 11.09 -18.51
CA SER A 70 11.87 11.78 -18.38
C SER A 70 10.97 11.25 -17.27
N SER A 71 11.28 10.09 -16.69
CA SER A 71 10.46 9.49 -15.64
C SER A 71 11.28 8.59 -14.73
N GLU A 72 10.94 8.62 -13.46
CA GLU A 72 11.44 7.71 -12.45
C GLU A 72 10.23 7.01 -11.82
N LYS A 73 10.28 5.68 -11.74
CA LYS A 73 9.25 4.90 -11.07
C LYS A 73 9.88 3.85 -10.18
N SER A 74 9.44 3.77 -8.95
CA SER A 74 9.91 2.74 -8.02
C SER A 74 8.76 2.02 -7.32
N TYR A 75 9.07 0.82 -6.84
CA TYR A 75 8.16 -0.01 -6.07
C TYR A 75 8.84 -0.45 -4.79
N ALA A 76 8.12 -0.43 -3.68
CA ALA A 76 8.60 -0.96 -2.41
C ALA A 76 7.51 -1.78 -1.70
N LEU A 77 7.91 -2.82 -0.98
CA LEU A 77 7.01 -3.57 -0.12
C LEU A 77 6.63 -2.69 1.08
N TRP A 78 5.34 -2.35 1.18
CA TRP A 78 4.82 -1.51 2.26
C TRP A 78 4.22 -2.31 3.40
N ASP A 79 3.32 -3.25 3.06
CA ASP A 79 2.62 -4.06 4.05
C ASP A 79 2.21 -5.42 3.47
N TYR A 80 1.91 -6.37 4.34
CA TYR A 80 1.34 -7.66 3.98
C TYR A 80 0.09 -7.97 4.81
N TRP A 81 -1.04 -8.01 4.14
CA TRP A 81 -2.33 -8.34 4.74
C TRP A 81 -2.58 -9.85 4.68
N SER A 82 -2.04 -10.57 5.65
CA SER A 82 -2.19 -12.04 5.74
C SER A 82 -3.64 -12.52 5.72
N PRO A 83 -4.64 -11.80 6.31
CA PRO A 83 -6.03 -12.25 6.32
C PRO A 83 -6.68 -12.38 4.94
N ILE A 84 -6.19 -11.63 3.95
CA ILE A 84 -6.68 -11.69 2.56
C ILE A 84 -5.59 -12.07 1.58
N ASN A 85 -4.42 -12.46 2.07
CA ASN A 85 -3.25 -12.85 1.29
C ASN A 85 -2.89 -11.83 0.20
N ALA A 86 -2.83 -10.57 0.59
CA ALA A 86 -2.53 -9.46 -0.31
C ALA A 86 -1.32 -8.65 0.16
N VAL A 87 -0.57 -8.13 -0.79
CA VAL A 87 0.59 -7.26 -0.56
C VAL A 87 0.25 -5.84 -0.95
N VAL A 88 0.55 -4.91 -0.06
CA VAL A 88 0.49 -3.47 -0.35
C VAL A 88 1.87 -3.02 -0.82
N LEU A 89 1.91 -2.41 -1.98
CA LEU A 89 3.10 -1.80 -2.55
C LEU A 89 3.01 -0.28 -2.43
N PHE A 90 4.10 0.33 -2.02
CA PHE A 90 4.33 1.76 -2.13
C PHE A 90 4.93 2.04 -3.51
N VAL A 91 4.34 2.94 -4.26
CA VAL A 91 4.72 3.24 -5.64
C VAL A 91 5.04 4.71 -5.75
N THR A 92 6.21 5.03 -6.28
CA THR A 92 6.56 6.43 -6.59
C THR A 92 6.68 6.65 -8.09
N SER A 93 6.35 7.85 -8.53
CA SER A 93 6.56 8.31 -9.89
C SER A 93 7.12 9.74 -9.82
N GLY A 94 8.44 9.86 -9.78
CA GLY A 94 9.10 11.09 -9.34
C GLY A 94 8.71 11.40 -7.87
N GLU A 95 8.17 12.59 -7.64
CA GLU A 95 7.69 13.02 -6.32
C GLU A 95 6.26 12.55 -5.99
N GLU A 96 5.56 11.94 -6.94
CA GLU A 96 4.21 11.45 -6.72
C GLU A 96 4.23 10.10 -6.01
N ILE A 97 3.39 9.98 -4.98
CA ILE A 97 3.20 8.76 -4.20
C ILE A 97 1.83 8.18 -4.51
N SER A 98 1.80 6.89 -4.75
CA SER A 98 0.59 6.08 -4.86
C SER A 98 0.82 4.70 -4.26
N TYR A 99 -0.20 3.89 -4.26
CA TYR A 99 -0.12 2.52 -3.74
C TYR A 99 -0.67 1.53 -4.75
N ALA A 100 -0.37 0.27 -4.54
CA ALA A 100 -1.00 -0.81 -5.29
C ALA A 100 -1.25 -2.01 -4.38
N LEU A 101 -2.39 -2.66 -4.56
CA LEU A 101 -2.71 -3.90 -3.87
C LEU A 101 -2.50 -5.07 -4.82
N LEU A 102 -1.60 -5.97 -4.47
CA LEU A 102 -1.37 -7.23 -5.17
C LEU A 102 -2.08 -8.37 -4.44
N GLN A 103 -3.06 -8.98 -5.07
CA GLN A 103 -3.66 -10.23 -4.59
C GLN A 103 -2.79 -11.41 -5.01
N ARG A 104 -2.18 -12.09 -4.05
CA ARG A 104 -1.20 -13.15 -4.34
C ARG A 104 -1.79 -14.40 -4.97
N VAL A 105 -3.08 -14.67 -4.74
CA VAL A 105 -3.76 -15.86 -5.29
C VAL A 105 -3.97 -15.77 -6.79
N THR A 106 -4.27 -14.59 -7.29
CA THR A 106 -4.59 -14.36 -8.72
C THR A 106 -3.50 -13.59 -9.46
N GLY A 107 -2.60 -12.94 -8.71
CA GLY A 107 -1.65 -12.01 -9.28
C GLY A 107 -2.28 -10.67 -9.71
N ALA A 108 -3.55 -10.43 -9.41
CA ALA A 108 -4.23 -9.18 -9.75
C ALA A 108 -3.62 -8.00 -9.00
N LEU A 109 -3.41 -6.90 -9.69
CA LEU A 109 -2.87 -5.66 -9.15
C LEU A 109 -3.88 -4.53 -9.35
N THR A 110 -4.25 -3.87 -8.25
CA THR A 110 -5.14 -2.71 -8.26
C THR A 110 -4.35 -1.48 -7.82
N ALA A 111 -4.28 -0.46 -8.67
CA ALA A 111 -3.67 0.83 -8.32
C ALA A 111 -4.61 1.62 -7.40
N LEU A 112 -4.03 2.28 -6.40
CA LEU A 112 -4.74 3.08 -5.40
C LEU A 112 -4.03 4.44 -5.26
N PRO A 113 -4.77 5.55 -5.18
CA PRO A 113 -4.17 6.89 -5.16
C PRO A 113 -3.48 7.23 -3.84
N ALA A 114 -3.90 6.60 -2.74
CA ALA A 114 -3.36 6.83 -1.41
C ALA A 114 -3.29 5.54 -0.61
N GLU A 115 -2.71 5.60 0.60
CA GLU A 115 -2.52 4.46 1.46
C GLU A 115 -3.86 3.78 1.82
N PRO A 116 -4.00 2.49 1.53
CA PRO A 116 -5.23 1.76 1.82
C PRO A 116 -5.28 1.27 3.27
N VAL A 117 -6.48 1.24 3.84
CA VAL A 117 -6.75 0.73 5.18
C VAL A 117 -7.75 -0.41 5.11
N LEU A 118 -7.31 -1.61 5.48
CA LEU A 118 -8.15 -2.81 5.49
C LEU A 118 -9.15 -2.76 6.65
N ALA A 119 -10.41 -3.03 6.36
CA ALA A 119 -11.45 -3.15 7.39
C ALA A 119 -11.29 -4.44 8.21
N PRO A 120 -11.75 -4.45 9.49
CA PRO A 120 -11.72 -5.66 10.32
C PRO A 120 -12.50 -6.83 9.74
N ASP A 121 -13.55 -6.57 8.95
CA ASP A 121 -14.32 -7.58 8.22
C ASP A 121 -13.53 -8.28 7.11
N ARG A 122 -12.35 -7.75 6.73
CA ARG A 122 -11.49 -8.26 5.65
C ARG A 122 -12.12 -8.23 4.26
N GLN A 123 -13.24 -7.54 4.11
CA GLN A 123 -13.98 -7.45 2.86
C GLN A 123 -13.95 -6.05 2.25
N HIS A 124 -13.55 -5.04 3.04
CA HIS A 124 -13.52 -3.66 2.59
C HIS A 124 -12.14 -3.02 2.80
N VAL A 125 -11.83 -2.11 1.91
CA VAL A 125 -10.62 -1.28 1.96
C VAL A 125 -11.03 0.17 1.80
N ALA A 126 -10.59 1.05 2.69
CA ALA A 126 -10.80 2.49 2.56
C ALA A 126 -9.53 3.16 2.04
N VAL A 127 -9.70 4.16 1.21
CA VAL A 127 -8.63 5.03 0.70
C VAL A 127 -9.09 6.47 0.81
N ALA A 128 -8.26 7.32 1.43
CA ALA A 128 -8.50 8.76 1.53
C ALA A 128 -7.49 9.50 0.64
N ASP A 129 -7.98 10.04 -0.46
CA ASP A 129 -7.17 10.72 -1.47
C ASP A 129 -7.33 12.24 -1.34
N PHE A 130 -6.53 12.84 -0.45
CA PHE A 130 -6.56 14.27 -0.16
C PHE A 130 -5.16 14.87 -0.25
N CYS A 131 -5.03 15.90 -1.04
CA CYS A 131 -3.85 16.77 -1.11
C CYS A 131 -4.24 18.12 -1.73
N PRO A 132 -3.41 19.16 -1.61
CA PRO A 132 -3.79 20.50 -2.07
C PRO A 132 -4.12 20.60 -3.56
N ASP A 133 -3.37 19.91 -4.44
CA ASP A 133 -3.39 20.26 -5.87
C ASP A 133 -3.72 19.13 -6.85
N ARG A 134 -3.48 17.85 -6.50
CA ARG A 134 -3.56 16.75 -7.49
C ARG A 134 -4.47 15.60 -7.12
N CYS A 135 -5.00 15.60 -5.91
CA CYS A 135 -5.85 14.52 -5.42
C CYS A 135 -7.31 14.72 -5.82
N ALA A 136 -8.07 13.65 -5.86
CA ALA A 136 -9.49 13.68 -6.14
C ALA A 136 -10.32 14.35 -5.02
N ASN A 137 -9.73 14.50 -3.83
CA ASN A 137 -10.36 14.97 -2.60
C ASN A 137 -11.62 14.15 -2.30
N GLU A 138 -11.44 12.84 -2.28
CA GLU A 138 -12.51 11.89 -1.98
C GLU A 138 -12.02 10.76 -1.08
N ILE A 139 -12.96 10.17 -0.35
CA ILE A 139 -12.79 8.89 0.32
C ILE A 139 -13.48 7.85 -0.54
N THR A 140 -12.78 6.77 -0.83
CA THR A 140 -13.33 5.63 -1.56
C THR A 140 -13.32 4.38 -0.69
N VAL A 141 -14.39 3.61 -0.77
CA VAL A 141 -14.47 2.28 -0.17
C VAL A 141 -14.50 1.26 -1.30
N TRP A 142 -13.61 0.29 -1.20
CA TRP A 142 -13.45 -0.79 -2.16
C TRP A 142 -13.84 -2.11 -1.52
N ARG A 143 -14.50 -2.96 -2.26
CA ARG A 143 -14.77 -4.33 -1.88
C ARG A 143 -13.66 -5.25 -2.36
N VAL A 144 -13.18 -6.11 -1.47
CA VAL A 144 -12.19 -7.14 -1.80
C VAL A 144 -12.89 -8.24 -2.59
N MET A 145 -12.47 -8.42 -3.83
CA MET A 145 -12.97 -9.45 -4.74
C MET A 145 -11.84 -10.44 -5.04
N ARG A 146 -12.17 -11.57 -5.63
CA ARG A 146 -11.18 -12.57 -6.01
C ARG A 146 -10.19 -12.03 -7.05
N GLU A 147 -10.67 -11.23 -7.98
CA GLU A 147 -9.88 -10.71 -9.11
C GLU A 147 -9.31 -9.30 -8.87
N GLY A 148 -9.37 -8.78 -7.66
CA GLY A 148 -8.87 -7.44 -7.35
C GLY A 148 -9.80 -6.67 -6.42
N LEU A 149 -9.70 -5.36 -6.44
CA LEU A 149 -10.61 -4.47 -5.70
C LEU A 149 -11.67 -3.91 -6.66
N ARG A 150 -12.90 -3.84 -6.19
CA ARG A 150 -14.00 -3.15 -6.88
C ARG A 150 -14.45 -1.96 -6.04
N LYS A 151 -14.49 -0.77 -6.64
CA LYS A 151 -15.03 0.42 -5.96
C LYS A 151 -16.51 0.18 -5.62
N ASP A 152 -16.85 0.34 -4.35
CA ASP A 152 -18.17 0.05 -3.81
C ASP A 152 -18.91 1.34 -3.44
N ALA A 153 -18.19 2.30 -2.86
CA ALA A 153 -18.73 3.61 -2.50
C ALA A 153 -17.67 4.70 -2.60
N SER A 154 -18.11 5.94 -2.70
CA SER A 154 -17.24 7.10 -2.56
C SER A 154 -17.97 8.26 -1.88
N PHE A 155 -17.21 9.06 -1.16
CA PHE A 155 -17.67 10.29 -0.53
C PHE A 155 -16.71 11.42 -0.90
N LYS A 156 -17.28 12.47 -1.48
CA LYS A 156 -16.57 13.71 -1.79
C LYS A 156 -17.11 14.84 -0.91
N PRO A 157 -16.30 15.43 -0.03
CA PRO A 157 -16.77 16.55 0.77
C PRO A 157 -17.04 17.78 -0.10
N PRO A 158 -17.91 18.71 0.35
CA PRO A 158 -18.26 19.91 -0.40
C PRO A 158 -17.11 20.91 -0.56
N SER A 159 -16.09 20.79 0.29
CA SER A 159 -14.84 21.58 0.23
C SER A 159 -13.64 20.66 0.35
N ALA A 160 -12.49 21.06 -0.18
CA ALA A 160 -11.27 20.32 -0.03
C ALA A 160 -10.87 20.23 1.47
N TRP A 161 -10.49 19.06 1.89
CA TRP A 161 -9.93 18.82 3.22
C TRP A 161 -8.41 18.65 3.10
N SER A 162 -7.69 18.89 4.20
CA SER A 162 -6.27 18.62 4.33
C SER A 162 -6.02 17.69 5.49
N ASP A 163 -4.90 16.99 5.46
CA ASP A 163 -4.43 16.13 6.56
C ASP A 163 -5.45 15.08 7.03
N VAL A 164 -6.17 14.51 6.06
CA VAL A 164 -7.22 13.54 6.33
C VAL A 164 -6.63 12.17 6.63
N THR A 165 -7.04 11.62 7.76
CA THR A 165 -6.80 10.22 8.11
C THR A 165 -8.11 9.47 8.23
N VAL A 166 -8.10 8.21 7.82
CA VAL A 166 -9.26 7.32 7.94
C VAL A 166 -8.91 6.11 8.80
N ALA A 167 -9.85 5.70 9.63
CA ALA A 167 -9.73 4.50 10.42
C ALA A 167 -11.08 3.78 10.53
N TRP A 168 -11.05 2.47 10.53
CA TRP A 168 -12.24 1.67 10.74
C TRP A 168 -12.60 1.58 12.22
N LYS A 169 -13.86 1.83 12.52
CA LYS A 169 -14.46 1.57 13.83
C LYS A 169 -15.44 0.41 13.67
N GLY A 170 -15.00 -0.81 14.01
CA GLY A 170 -15.76 -2.02 13.70
C GLY A 170 -15.80 -2.29 12.18
N ASP A 171 -16.71 -3.12 11.75
CA ASP A 171 -16.74 -3.68 10.40
C ASP A 171 -17.37 -2.76 9.34
N ALA A 172 -18.17 -1.79 9.75
CA ALA A 172 -19.00 -1.00 8.83
C ALA A 172 -18.91 0.52 9.03
N THR A 173 -18.15 1.00 9.99
CA THR A 173 -18.05 2.44 10.27
C THR A 173 -16.64 2.94 9.99
N LEU A 174 -16.53 3.93 9.12
CA LEU A 174 -15.29 4.63 8.84
C LEU A 174 -15.27 5.94 9.65
N THR A 175 -14.24 6.13 10.43
CA THR A 175 -13.97 7.40 11.13
C THR A 175 -13.01 8.21 10.32
N ILE A 176 -13.31 9.49 10.15
CA ILE A 176 -12.50 10.47 9.42
C ILE A 176 -12.01 11.50 10.44
N ARG A 177 -10.74 11.82 10.40
CA ARG A 177 -10.10 12.82 11.26
C ARG A 177 -9.20 13.71 10.45
#